data_c0f8f35b750c362d21de76148ffd8601
#
_entry.id   c0f8f35b750c362d21de76148ffd8601
#
_cell.length_a   1.000
_cell.length_b   1.000
_cell.length_c   1.000
_cell.angle_alpha   90.00
_cell.angle_beta   90.00
_cell.angle_gamma   90.00
#
_symmetry.space_group_name_H-M   'P 1'
#
loop_
_entity.id
_entity.type
_entity.pdbx_description
1 polymer ?
#
loop_
_entity_poly.entity_id
_entity_poly.type
_entity_poly.pdbx_seq_one_letter_code
_entity_poly.pdbx_strand_id
1 'polypeptide(L)'
;MNRRFLFSFLFSLSILTSQSFYGNKFPINRIKYEPQKYICYKSDIPPVLDGKINDKAWRGIEWTQSFVDIEGDLKPKPFYDTKVKMIWDEDYFYFGAKMEEPHVWATITERDAVIFKDNDFEIFLDPDGDTHNYYELEVNAFETEWDLMLLKPYHDGPDVALDSWDIPGLITKVHIDGTINNPRDKDKSWSVEVAIPWTTFSGNFRSNNSPKDGEDWKVNFSRVHWETDIINGKYVKKDNPEFNWVWSPQGLISMHMPERWGLVRFREKKPKENIKFFSSDIDNARWAVRQIYYYQGNYFLENKRYAASANELGLAKSPVKNIQWDPQIFITPSGWEASISNNGNKIIIRKDGKVWAE
;
A
#
# COMPACT_ATOMS: atom_id res chain seq x y z
N MET A 1 -56.62 15.93 -22.41
CA MET A 1 -55.89 16.60 -21.30
C MET A 1 -54.91 15.59 -20.72
N ASN A 2 -53.71 15.45 -21.33
CA ASN A 2 -52.69 14.44 -20.95
C ASN A 2 -51.64 15.11 -20.08
N ARG A 3 -51.62 14.77 -18.79
CA ARG A 3 -50.51 15.17 -17.90
C ARG A 3 -49.39 14.13 -18.04
N ARG A 4 -48.28 14.55 -18.63
CA ARG A 4 -46.99 13.84 -18.61
C ARG A 4 -46.34 14.09 -17.25
N PHE A 5 -46.18 13.06 -16.44
CA PHE A 5 -45.33 13.08 -15.28
C PHE A 5 -43.86 12.94 -15.76
N LEU A 6 -43.10 13.98 -15.60
CA LEU A 6 -41.61 13.90 -15.69
C LEU A 6 -41.11 13.32 -14.37
N PHE A 7 -40.61 12.08 -14.41
CA PHE A 7 -39.76 11.56 -13.34
C PHE A 7 -38.34 12.12 -13.54
N SER A 8 -37.96 13.10 -12.72
CA SER A 8 -36.57 13.51 -12.56
C SER A 8 -35.86 12.43 -11.74
N PHE A 9 -35.07 11.61 -12.40
CA PHE A 9 -34.05 10.79 -11.75
C PHE A 9 -32.95 11.73 -11.28
N LEU A 10 -32.97 12.08 -10.01
CA LEU A 10 -31.81 12.63 -9.31
C LEU A 10 -30.82 11.47 -9.14
N PHE A 11 -29.87 11.35 -10.03
CA PHE A 11 -28.63 10.62 -9.79
C PHE A 11 -27.92 11.38 -8.66
N SER A 12 -28.08 10.93 -7.44
CA SER A 12 -27.13 11.26 -6.38
C SER A 12 -25.82 10.54 -6.74
N LEU A 13 -24.93 11.24 -7.45
CA LEU A 13 -23.51 10.89 -7.46
C LEU A 13 -23.09 10.96 -5.98
N SER A 14 -23.05 9.84 -5.30
CA SER A 14 -22.24 9.69 -4.11
C SER A 14 -20.79 9.76 -4.62
N ILE A 15 -20.28 11.00 -4.70
CA ILE A 15 -18.85 11.23 -4.72
C ILE A 15 -18.37 10.49 -3.47
N LEU A 16 -17.74 9.34 -3.64
CA LEU A 16 -16.81 8.77 -2.69
C LEU A 16 -15.77 9.88 -2.48
N THR A 17 -16.03 10.75 -1.52
CA THR A 17 -15.01 11.59 -0.98
C THR A 17 -14.04 10.60 -0.32
N SER A 18 -13.04 10.16 -1.09
CA SER A 18 -11.76 9.82 -0.46
C SER A 18 -11.63 10.89 0.61
N GLN A 19 -11.38 10.48 1.85
CA GLN A 19 -11.10 11.45 2.91
C GLN A 19 -9.79 12.14 2.50
N SER A 20 -9.92 13.03 1.52
CA SER A 20 -8.83 13.86 1.11
C SER A 20 -8.47 14.64 2.36
N PHE A 21 -7.21 14.60 2.77
CA PHE A 21 -6.69 15.55 3.75
C PHE A 21 -6.89 16.99 3.28
N TYR A 22 -7.34 17.18 2.03
CA TYR A 22 -7.70 18.44 1.41
C TYR A 22 -8.86 19.09 2.14
N GLY A 23 -8.52 20.18 2.81
CA GLY A 23 -9.42 20.90 3.72
C GLY A 23 -9.17 20.59 5.19
N ASN A 24 -8.50 19.49 5.53
CA ASN A 24 -8.07 19.16 6.88
C ASN A 24 -6.53 19.16 6.97
N LYS A 25 -6.01 19.49 8.15
CA LYS A 25 -4.57 19.41 8.42
C LYS A 25 -4.08 17.96 8.32
N PHE A 26 -2.92 17.75 7.72
CA PHE A 26 -2.22 16.49 7.82
C PHE A 26 -1.98 16.15 9.30
N PRO A 27 -2.38 14.96 9.76
CA PRO A 27 -2.15 14.52 11.13
C PRO A 27 -0.69 14.08 11.30
N ILE A 28 0.20 15.04 11.43
CA ILE A 28 1.65 14.82 11.53
C ILE A 28 1.97 14.08 12.83
N ASN A 29 2.87 13.08 12.73
CA ASN A 29 3.45 12.37 13.87
C ASN A 29 2.44 11.61 14.77
N ARG A 30 1.35 11.11 14.25
CA ARG A 30 0.41 10.28 15.02
C ARG A 30 1.05 8.99 15.54
N ILE A 31 1.89 8.36 14.72
CA ILE A 31 2.71 7.21 15.11
C ILE A 31 4.16 7.46 14.69
N LYS A 32 5.10 6.75 15.34
CA LYS A 32 6.52 6.79 14.97
C LYS A 32 6.72 6.26 13.56
N TYR A 33 7.70 6.80 12.85
CA TYR A 33 8.11 6.28 11.56
C TYR A 33 9.04 5.08 11.76
N GLU A 34 8.48 3.90 11.63
CA GLU A 34 9.18 2.62 11.74
C GLU A 34 8.59 1.64 10.71
N PRO A 35 8.86 1.84 9.41
CA PRO A 35 8.34 0.95 8.39
C PRO A 35 8.83 -0.48 8.63
N GLN A 36 7.94 -1.44 8.40
CA GLN A 36 8.28 -2.85 8.48
C GLN A 36 9.37 -3.20 7.44
N LYS A 37 10.10 -4.30 7.67
CA LYS A 37 11.23 -4.68 6.84
C LYS A 37 11.20 -6.16 6.54
N TYR A 38 11.47 -6.50 5.30
CA TYR A 38 11.54 -7.88 4.83
C TYR A 38 12.68 -8.08 3.88
N ILE A 39 13.40 -9.21 3.97
CA ILE A 39 14.43 -9.60 3.00
C ILE A 39 13.81 -10.66 2.10
N CYS A 40 13.63 -10.31 0.84
CA CYS A 40 13.07 -11.17 -0.18
C CYS A 40 14.19 -11.88 -0.94
N TYR A 41 14.29 -13.19 -0.76
CA TYR A 41 15.32 -14.00 -1.40
C TYR A 41 14.86 -14.54 -2.75
N LYS A 42 15.81 -14.60 -3.69
CA LYS A 42 15.62 -15.28 -4.96
C LYS A 42 15.42 -16.77 -4.73
N SER A 43 14.44 -17.35 -5.40
CA SER A 43 14.16 -18.77 -5.39
C SER A 43 14.79 -19.45 -6.60
N ASP A 44 15.40 -20.62 -6.38
CA ASP A 44 15.93 -21.46 -7.46
C ASP A 44 14.82 -22.23 -8.20
N ILE A 45 13.63 -22.27 -7.64
CA ILE A 45 12.46 -22.97 -8.18
C ILE A 45 11.21 -22.09 -8.04
N PRO A 46 10.37 -21.98 -9.06
CA PRO A 46 9.10 -21.28 -8.90
C PRO A 46 8.15 -22.03 -7.95
N PRO A 47 7.25 -21.32 -7.25
CA PRO A 47 6.19 -21.96 -6.48
C PRO A 47 5.16 -22.63 -7.43
N VAL A 48 4.50 -23.66 -6.92
CA VAL A 48 3.30 -24.21 -7.58
C VAL A 48 2.10 -23.37 -7.13
N LEU A 49 1.61 -22.54 -8.00
CA LEU A 49 0.51 -21.63 -7.68
C LEU A 49 -0.83 -22.41 -7.64
N ASP A 50 -1.24 -22.82 -6.44
CA ASP A 50 -2.52 -23.49 -6.17
C ASP A 50 -3.26 -22.87 -4.96
N GLY A 51 -2.78 -21.73 -4.51
CA GLY A 51 -3.29 -21.01 -3.34
C GLY A 51 -2.79 -21.54 -2.00
N LYS A 52 -2.03 -22.66 -1.99
CA LYS A 52 -1.55 -23.32 -0.76
C LYS A 52 -0.07 -23.05 -0.54
N ILE A 53 0.31 -22.19 0.26
CA ILE A 53 1.69 -21.77 0.55
C ILE A 53 2.49 -22.88 1.27
N ASN A 54 2.52 -24.08 0.71
CA ASN A 54 3.08 -25.27 1.36
C ASN A 54 4.12 -26.04 0.53
N ASP A 55 4.33 -25.67 -0.72
CA ASP A 55 5.26 -26.34 -1.61
C ASP A 55 6.74 -26.07 -1.27
N LYS A 56 7.64 -26.61 -2.10
CA LYS A 56 9.07 -26.59 -1.83
C LYS A 56 9.66 -25.18 -1.90
N ALA A 57 9.12 -24.30 -2.76
CA ALA A 57 9.63 -22.92 -2.92
C ALA A 57 9.42 -22.09 -1.65
N TRP A 58 8.33 -22.30 -0.93
CA TRP A 58 7.99 -21.60 0.31
C TRP A 58 8.67 -22.15 1.57
N ARG A 59 9.36 -23.30 1.48
CA ARG A 59 10.00 -23.90 2.67
C ARG A 59 11.19 -23.09 3.13
N GLY A 60 11.23 -22.78 4.42
CA GLY A 60 12.31 -22.00 5.02
C GLY A 60 12.29 -20.50 4.69
N ILE A 61 11.21 -20.04 4.02
CA ILE A 61 10.95 -18.62 3.85
C ILE A 61 10.21 -18.11 5.08
N GLU A 62 10.73 -17.04 5.66
CA GLU A 62 10.16 -16.42 6.84
C GLU A 62 8.84 -15.71 6.51
N TRP A 63 7.87 -15.75 7.41
CA TRP A 63 6.69 -14.94 7.35
C TRP A 63 7.01 -13.50 7.75
N THR A 64 6.27 -12.53 7.22
CA THR A 64 6.21 -11.18 7.78
C THR A 64 5.73 -11.23 9.24
N GLN A 65 5.88 -10.13 9.97
CA GLN A 65 5.13 -9.93 11.20
C GLN A 65 3.63 -9.98 10.90
N SER A 66 2.83 -10.38 11.89
CA SER A 66 1.38 -10.30 11.81
C SER A 66 0.94 -8.88 11.52
N PHE A 67 -0.12 -8.74 10.73
CA PHE A 67 -0.70 -7.42 10.44
C PHE A 67 -1.19 -6.74 11.71
N VAL A 68 -1.21 -5.43 11.65
CA VAL A 68 -1.74 -4.53 12.68
C VAL A 68 -2.84 -3.66 12.07
N ASP A 69 -3.60 -2.95 12.90
CA ASP A 69 -4.52 -1.94 12.38
C ASP A 69 -3.76 -0.86 11.58
N ILE A 70 -4.36 -0.32 10.54
CA ILE A 70 -3.75 0.71 9.69
C ILE A 70 -3.33 1.95 10.49
N GLU A 71 -4.01 2.26 11.58
CA GLU A 71 -3.63 3.34 12.51
C GLU A 71 -2.54 2.90 13.52
N GLY A 72 -2.05 1.65 13.45
CA GLY A 72 -1.01 1.10 14.33
C GLY A 72 -1.49 0.98 15.78
N ASP A 73 -0.61 1.28 16.73
CA ASP A 73 -0.89 1.18 18.17
C ASP A 73 -1.97 2.15 18.69
N LEU A 74 -2.54 2.98 17.84
CA LEU A 74 -3.70 3.82 18.17
C LEU A 74 -5.01 3.02 18.22
N LYS A 75 -5.00 1.78 17.71
CA LYS A 75 -6.13 0.87 17.65
C LYS A 75 -5.78 -0.49 18.24
N PRO A 76 -6.79 -1.29 18.63
CA PRO A 76 -6.60 -2.68 19.03
C PRO A 76 -5.94 -3.51 17.92
N LYS A 77 -5.23 -4.56 18.32
CA LYS A 77 -4.70 -5.53 17.36
C LYS A 77 -5.83 -6.26 16.63
N PRO A 78 -5.60 -6.66 15.37
CA PRO A 78 -6.50 -7.55 14.65
C PRO A 78 -6.85 -8.79 15.48
N PHE A 79 -8.08 -9.22 15.39
CA PHE A 79 -8.54 -10.43 16.08
C PHE A 79 -8.32 -11.71 15.26
N TYR A 80 -7.97 -11.58 13.98
CA TYR A 80 -7.53 -12.69 13.11
C TYR A 80 -6.15 -12.41 12.56
N ASP A 81 -5.30 -13.45 12.53
CA ASP A 81 -3.91 -13.34 12.07
C ASP A 81 -3.85 -13.26 10.54
N THR A 82 -2.96 -12.41 10.05
CA THR A 82 -2.62 -12.29 8.63
C THR A 82 -1.12 -12.12 8.49
N LYS A 83 -0.52 -12.89 7.59
CA LYS A 83 0.92 -12.87 7.30
C LYS A 83 1.18 -13.14 5.84
N VAL A 84 2.30 -12.64 5.35
CA VAL A 84 2.76 -12.79 3.96
C VAL A 84 4.16 -13.39 3.92
N LYS A 85 4.45 -14.17 2.89
CA LYS A 85 5.79 -14.53 2.44
C LYS A 85 6.05 -13.92 1.08
N MET A 86 7.30 -13.61 0.81
CA MET A 86 7.74 -13.11 -0.50
C MET A 86 8.97 -13.85 -0.96
N ILE A 87 8.99 -14.25 -2.23
CA ILE A 87 10.17 -14.74 -2.96
C ILE A 87 10.13 -14.17 -4.38
N TRP A 88 11.22 -14.30 -5.10
CA TRP A 88 11.31 -13.86 -6.48
C TRP A 88 12.20 -14.79 -7.32
N ASP A 89 12.06 -14.75 -8.64
CA ASP A 89 12.96 -15.39 -9.58
C ASP A 89 13.25 -14.47 -10.78
N GLU A 90 13.70 -15.02 -11.91
CA GLU A 90 14.01 -14.23 -13.11
C GLU A 90 12.78 -13.61 -13.74
N ASP A 91 11.60 -14.21 -13.58
CA ASP A 91 10.39 -13.87 -14.32
C ASP A 91 9.35 -13.15 -13.46
N TYR A 92 9.26 -13.49 -12.15
CA TYR A 92 8.17 -13.07 -11.28
C TYR A 92 8.59 -12.64 -9.88
N PHE A 93 7.79 -11.75 -9.32
CA PHE A 93 7.71 -11.48 -7.88
C PHE A 93 6.51 -12.28 -7.33
N TYR A 94 6.77 -13.16 -6.35
CA TYR A 94 5.76 -14.04 -5.77
C TYR A 94 5.39 -13.62 -4.37
N PHE A 95 4.10 -13.70 -4.08
CA PHE A 95 3.52 -13.44 -2.77
C PHE A 95 2.68 -14.65 -2.34
N GLY A 96 2.81 -15.04 -1.08
CA GLY A 96 1.94 -16.03 -0.46
C GLY A 96 1.36 -15.44 0.81
N ALA A 97 0.07 -15.11 0.84
CA ALA A 97 -0.61 -14.54 1.99
C ALA A 97 -1.57 -15.55 2.63
N LYS A 98 -1.56 -15.63 3.96
CA LYS A 98 -2.46 -16.48 4.74
C LYS A 98 -3.24 -15.63 5.73
N MET A 99 -4.54 -15.78 5.72
CA MET A 99 -5.51 -15.05 6.54
C MET A 99 -6.35 -16.01 7.37
N GLU A 100 -6.25 -15.94 8.69
CA GLU A 100 -7.20 -16.60 9.57
C GLU A 100 -8.58 -16.00 9.36
N GLU A 101 -9.59 -16.85 9.08
CA GLU A 101 -10.95 -16.40 8.80
C GLU A 101 -11.94 -17.53 9.11
N PRO A 102 -12.74 -17.41 10.18
CA PRO A 102 -13.72 -18.42 10.54
C PRO A 102 -14.99 -18.38 9.68
N HIS A 103 -15.17 -17.37 8.86
CA HIS A 103 -16.37 -17.13 8.05
C HIS A 103 -15.99 -16.60 6.69
N VAL A 104 -15.43 -17.47 5.84
CA VAL A 104 -15.00 -17.07 4.49
C VAL A 104 -16.21 -16.77 3.63
N TRP A 105 -16.29 -15.55 3.16
CA TRP A 105 -17.36 -15.09 2.27
C TRP A 105 -16.82 -14.14 1.20
N ALA A 106 -17.51 -14.10 0.06
CA ALA A 106 -17.33 -13.14 -1.01
C ALA A 106 -18.63 -13.01 -1.81
N THR A 107 -18.82 -11.89 -2.49
CA THR A 107 -19.99 -11.63 -3.34
C THR A 107 -19.62 -11.12 -4.73
N ILE A 108 -18.45 -10.50 -4.89
CA ILE A 108 -18.01 -9.86 -6.13
C ILE A 108 -17.32 -10.90 -7.01
N THR A 109 -17.84 -11.06 -8.22
CA THR A 109 -17.32 -12.01 -9.24
C THR A 109 -16.91 -11.31 -10.53
N GLU A 110 -17.11 -10.01 -10.63
CA GLU A 110 -16.77 -9.21 -11.79
C GLU A 110 -15.37 -8.61 -11.61
N ARG A 111 -14.46 -8.87 -12.57
CA ARG A 111 -13.13 -8.29 -12.60
C ARG A 111 -13.22 -6.75 -12.67
N ASP A 112 -12.28 -6.07 -12.07
CA ASP A 112 -12.19 -4.61 -12.00
C ASP A 112 -13.37 -3.93 -11.29
N ALA A 113 -14.17 -4.71 -10.58
CA ALA A 113 -15.09 -4.16 -9.60
C ALA A 113 -14.33 -3.73 -8.33
N VAL A 114 -14.92 -2.87 -7.54
CA VAL A 114 -14.34 -2.38 -6.28
C VAL A 114 -14.34 -3.52 -5.26
N ILE A 115 -13.24 -4.28 -5.19
CA ILE A 115 -13.10 -5.55 -4.47
C ILE A 115 -13.12 -5.35 -2.95
N PHE A 116 -12.56 -4.27 -2.41
CA PHE A 116 -12.57 -4.01 -0.96
C PHE A 116 -13.99 -3.87 -0.36
N LYS A 117 -15.04 -3.92 -1.16
CA LYS A 117 -16.42 -4.08 -0.66
C LYS A 117 -16.71 -5.49 -0.16
N ASP A 118 -15.89 -6.48 -0.49
CA ASP A 118 -15.84 -7.79 0.14
C ASP A 118 -14.70 -7.84 1.17
N ASN A 119 -14.52 -8.98 1.86
CA ASN A 119 -13.25 -9.28 2.50
C ASN A 119 -12.22 -9.57 1.42
N ASP A 120 -11.08 -8.92 1.48
CA ASP A 120 -10.05 -9.06 0.47
C ASP A 120 -8.63 -9.04 1.03
N PHE A 121 -7.68 -9.23 0.12
CA PHE A 121 -6.25 -9.06 0.34
C PHE A 121 -5.71 -8.16 -0.74
N GLU A 122 -4.92 -7.17 -0.33
CA GLU A 122 -4.38 -6.14 -1.20
C GLU A 122 -2.86 -6.12 -1.18
N ILE A 123 -2.26 -5.83 -2.33
CA ILE A 123 -0.81 -5.67 -2.53
C ILE A 123 -0.55 -4.28 -3.11
N PHE A 124 0.36 -3.54 -2.49
CA PHE A 124 0.78 -2.20 -2.92
C PHE A 124 2.27 -2.18 -3.20
N LEU A 125 2.69 -1.69 -4.36
CA LEU A 125 4.07 -1.73 -4.83
C LEU A 125 4.50 -0.36 -5.37
N ASP A 126 5.54 0.24 -4.79
CA ASP A 126 6.21 1.43 -5.28
C ASP A 126 7.71 1.11 -5.46
N PRO A 127 8.12 0.73 -6.70
CA PRO A 127 9.44 0.16 -6.96
C PRO A 127 10.62 1.10 -6.75
N ASP A 128 10.45 2.40 -6.96
CA ASP A 128 11.53 3.39 -6.82
C ASP A 128 11.37 4.28 -5.57
N GLY A 129 10.25 4.10 -4.85
CA GLY A 129 9.96 4.78 -3.59
C GLY A 129 9.79 6.28 -3.75
N ASP A 130 9.37 6.74 -4.93
CA ASP A 130 9.18 8.16 -5.22
C ASP A 130 7.76 8.64 -4.93
N THR A 131 6.86 7.71 -4.54
CA THR A 131 5.44 7.87 -4.20
C THR A 131 4.52 8.13 -5.39
N HIS A 132 5.03 7.98 -6.61
CA HIS A 132 4.27 8.14 -7.84
C HIS A 132 4.35 6.87 -8.70
N ASN A 133 3.40 6.69 -9.59
CA ASN A 133 3.33 5.55 -10.51
C ASN A 133 3.46 4.20 -9.79
N TYR A 134 2.76 4.06 -8.67
CA TYR A 134 2.72 2.84 -7.90
C TYR A 134 1.52 1.95 -8.28
N TYR A 135 1.55 0.71 -7.85
CA TYR A 135 0.64 -0.34 -8.28
C TYR A 135 -0.16 -0.88 -7.10
N GLU A 136 -1.39 -1.28 -7.39
CA GLU A 136 -2.30 -1.90 -6.44
C GLU A 136 -2.95 -3.12 -7.09
N LEU A 137 -3.13 -4.16 -6.30
CA LEU A 137 -3.88 -5.36 -6.66
C LEU A 137 -4.75 -5.75 -5.47
N GLU A 138 -6.05 -5.88 -5.67
CA GLU A 138 -7.01 -6.41 -4.71
C GLU A 138 -7.52 -7.78 -5.17
N VAL A 139 -7.67 -8.72 -4.23
CA VAL A 139 -8.16 -10.08 -4.51
C VAL A 139 -9.10 -10.54 -3.40
N ASN A 140 -10.30 -10.99 -3.74
CA ASN A 140 -11.23 -11.59 -2.77
C ASN A 140 -11.14 -13.13 -2.75
N ALA A 141 -11.94 -13.76 -1.89
CA ALA A 141 -11.95 -15.21 -1.74
C ALA A 141 -12.54 -15.99 -2.94
N PHE A 142 -13.15 -15.32 -3.92
CA PHE A 142 -13.54 -15.90 -5.20
C PHE A 142 -12.43 -15.88 -6.27
N GLU A 143 -11.22 -15.41 -5.93
CA GLU A 143 -10.14 -15.17 -6.89
C GLU A 143 -10.53 -14.05 -7.89
N THR A 144 -11.44 -13.16 -7.52
CA THR A 144 -11.76 -11.99 -8.32
C THR A 144 -10.73 -10.91 -8.04
N GLU A 145 -10.23 -10.31 -9.10
CA GLU A 145 -9.11 -9.37 -9.10
C GLU A 145 -9.57 -7.96 -9.49
N TRP A 146 -8.93 -6.96 -8.89
CA TRP A 146 -8.89 -5.59 -9.37
C TRP A 146 -7.47 -5.09 -9.28
N ASP A 147 -6.88 -4.76 -10.41
CA ASP A 147 -5.52 -4.23 -10.49
C ASP A 147 -5.52 -2.85 -11.15
N LEU A 148 -4.76 -1.95 -10.60
CA LEU A 148 -4.73 -0.56 -11.04
C LEU A 148 -3.36 0.06 -10.86
N MET A 149 -3.09 1.12 -11.62
CA MET A 149 -1.90 1.95 -11.47
C MET A 149 -2.30 3.33 -10.98
N LEU A 150 -1.63 3.83 -9.95
CA LEU A 150 -1.86 5.16 -9.42
C LEU A 150 -0.71 6.10 -9.82
N LEU A 151 -1.05 7.17 -10.51
CA LEU A 151 -0.08 8.21 -10.92
C LEU A 151 0.52 8.93 -9.71
N LYS A 152 -0.25 9.05 -8.63
CA LYS A 152 0.11 9.64 -7.33
C LYS A 152 -0.95 9.32 -6.29
N PRO A 153 -0.71 9.55 -4.99
CA PRO A 153 -1.71 9.33 -3.95
C PRO A 153 -3.01 10.11 -4.17
N TYR A 154 -4.14 9.53 -3.81
CA TYR A 154 -5.46 10.17 -3.94
C TYR A 154 -5.55 11.54 -3.26
N HIS A 155 -4.80 11.77 -2.18
CA HIS A 155 -4.77 13.05 -1.50
C HIS A 155 -4.03 14.16 -2.27
N ASP A 156 -3.34 13.83 -3.35
CA ASP A 156 -2.64 14.79 -4.21
C ASP A 156 -3.43 15.23 -5.45
N GLY A 157 -4.70 14.90 -5.52
CA GLY A 157 -5.63 15.40 -6.54
C GLY A 157 -6.66 14.38 -7.00
N PRO A 158 -7.62 14.80 -7.83
CA PRO A 158 -8.57 13.91 -8.48
C PRO A 158 -7.91 13.14 -9.64
N ASP A 159 -8.60 12.12 -10.12
CA ASP A 159 -8.30 11.37 -11.35
C ASP A 159 -6.85 10.84 -11.38
N VAL A 160 -6.43 10.23 -10.28
CA VAL A 160 -5.05 9.74 -10.11
C VAL A 160 -4.91 8.25 -10.39
N ALA A 161 -5.99 7.48 -10.36
CA ALA A 161 -5.99 6.05 -10.63
C ALA A 161 -6.29 5.77 -12.10
N LEU A 162 -5.59 4.80 -12.65
CA LEU A 162 -5.87 4.19 -13.95
C LEU A 162 -6.55 2.84 -13.69
N ASP A 163 -7.87 2.89 -13.47
CA ASP A 163 -8.69 1.73 -13.07
C ASP A 163 -8.79 0.64 -14.15
N SER A 164 -8.55 1.00 -15.41
CA SER A 164 -8.56 0.07 -16.55
C SER A 164 -7.16 -0.43 -16.91
N TRP A 165 -6.18 -0.22 -16.05
CA TRP A 165 -4.84 -0.73 -16.26
C TRP A 165 -4.75 -2.16 -15.68
N ASP A 166 -4.27 -3.09 -16.49
CA ASP A 166 -4.12 -4.49 -16.11
C ASP A 166 -2.65 -4.86 -15.92
N ILE A 167 -2.38 -5.83 -15.05
CA ILE A 167 -1.07 -6.52 -14.94
C ILE A 167 -1.00 -7.65 -15.97
N PRO A 168 -0.31 -7.47 -17.12
CA PRO A 168 -0.24 -8.50 -18.13
C PRO A 168 0.50 -9.73 -17.61
N GLY A 169 -0.15 -10.89 -17.60
CA GLY A 169 0.44 -12.14 -17.11
C GLY A 169 0.40 -12.33 -15.60
N LEU A 170 -0.42 -11.56 -14.88
CA LEU A 170 -0.76 -11.81 -13.49
C LEU A 170 -1.29 -13.24 -13.31
N ILE A 171 -0.85 -13.91 -12.26
CA ILE A 171 -1.39 -15.20 -11.85
C ILE A 171 -1.77 -15.10 -10.40
N THR A 172 -3.05 -15.35 -10.10
CA THR A 172 -3.59 -15.38 -8.76
C THR A 172 -4.27 -16.71 -8.50
N LYS A 173 -4.06 -17.29 -7.32
CA LYS A 173 -4.69 -18.52 -6.87
C LYS A 173 -5.12 -18.43 -5.43
N VAL A 174 -6.37 -18.78 -5.17
CA VAL A 174 -6.97 -18.78 -3.85
C VAL A 174 -7.22 -20.22 -3.37
N HIS A 175 -6.92 -20.49 -2.11
CA HIS A 175 -7.30 -21.71 -1.41
C HIS A 175 -8.05 -21.39 -0.11
N ILE A 176 -9.14 -22.12 0.13
CA ILE A 176 -9.96 -22.00 1.35
C ILE A 176 -9.81 -23.28 2.17
N ASP A 177 -9.33 -23.16 3.41
CA ASP A 177 -9.36 -24.26 4.41
C ASP A 177 -10.70 -24.20 5.14
N GLY A 178 -11.73 -24.63 4.44
CA GLY A 178 -13.14 -24.54 4.82
C GLY A 178 -14.07 -24.51 3.60
N THR A 179 -15.14 -23.73 3.68
CA THR A 179 -16.12 -23.57 2.59
C THR A 179 -16.49 -22.08 2.44
N ILE A 180 -16.67 -21.64 1.21
CA ILE A 180 -17.07 -20.24 0.96
C ILE A 180 -18.59 -20.06 1.06
N ASN A 181 -19.03 -18.96 1.67
CA ASN A 181 -20.44 -18.57 1.76
C ASN A 181 -21.33 -19.60 2.45
N ASN A 182 -20.80 -20.43 3.34
CA ASN A 182 -21.57 -21.42 4.09
C ASN A 182 -21.57 -21.10 5.61
N PRO A 183 -22.59 -20.40 6.12
CA PRO A 183 -22.61 -20.02 7.53
C PRO A 183 -22.96 -21.17 8.51
N ARG A 184 -23.07 -22.42 8.03
CA ARG A 184 -23.39 -23.60 8.86
C ARG A 184 -22.16 -24.33 9.38
N ASP A 185 -20.97 -24.01 8.89
CA ASP A 185 -19.69 -24.51 9.37
C ASP A 185 -18.80 -23.36 9.84
N LYS A 186 -17.61 -23.68 10.25
CA LYS A 186 -16.60 -22.73 10.67
C LYS A 186 -15.32 -23.03 9.94
N ASP A 187 -14.86 -22.07 9.15
CA ASP A 187 -13.63 -22.15 8.38
C ASP A 187 -12.41 -21.97 9.29
N LYS A 188 -11.22 -22.21 8.76
CA LYS A 188 -9.97 -21.92 9.47
C LYS A 188 -9.23 -20.73 8.87
N SER A 189 -9.17 -20.68 7.54
CA SER A 189 -8.42 -19.63 6.83
C SER A 189 -8.74 -19.66 5.35
N TRP A 190 -8.39 -18.58 4.68
CA TRP A 190 -8.12 -18.60 3.26
C TRP A 190 -6.70 -18.10 3.00
N SER A 191 -6.17 -18.42 1.84
CA SER A 191 -4.84 -18.01 1.43
C SER A 191 -4.81 -17.70 -0.05
N VAL A 192 -3.90 -16.81 -0.45
CA VAL A 192 -3.71 -16.43 -1.83
C VAL A 192 -2.23 -16.52 -2.19
N GLU A 193 -1.97 -17.05 -3.38
CA GLU A 193 -0.67 -16.96 -4.03
C GLU A 193 -0.80 -16.07 -5.26
N VAL A 194 0.14 -15.14 -5.41
CA VAL A 194 0.18 -14.18 -6.50
C VAL A 194 1.56 -14.22 -7.14
N ALA A 195 1.61 -14.21 -8.48
CA ALA A 195 2.82 -14.02 -9.25
C ALA A 195 2.66 -12.79 -10.16
N ILE A 196 3.45 -11.76 -9.93
CA ILE A 196 3.48 -10.52 -10.72
C ILE A 196 4.71 -10.56 -11.63
N PRO A 197 4.55 -10.55 -12.97
CA PRO A 197 5.69 -10.55 -13.88
C PRO A 197 6.52 -9.26 -13.74
N TRP A 198 7.85 -9.37 -13.84
CA TRP A 198 8.70 -8.17 -13.85
C TRP A 198 8.41 -7.21 -14.99
N THR A 199 7.87 -7.71 -16.08
CA THR A 199 7.44 -6.87 -17.22
C THR A 199 6.38 -5.85 -16.88
N THR A 200 5.60 -6.06 -15.81
CA THR A 200 4.65 -5.10 -15.24
C THR A 200 5.30 -3.76 -14.96
N PHE A 201 6.53 -3.77 -14.49
CA PHE A 201 7.28 -2.58 -14.05
C PHE A 201 8.13 -1.96 -15.16
N SER A 202 8.13 -2.54 -16.39
CA SER A 202 8.96 -2.15 -17.53
C SER A 202 8.41 -0.94 -18.20
N GLY A 203 8.11 0.05 -17.95
CA GLY A 203 7.59 1.27 -18.59
C GLY A 203 7.79 2.50 -17.71
N ASN A 204 7.98 2.27 -16.43
CA ASN A 204 8.12 3.31 -15.42
C ASN A 204 9.59 3.55 -15.07
N PHE A 205 10.40 3.96 -16.06
CA PHE A 205 11.78 4.38 -15.85
C PHE A 205 12.78 3.29 -15.45
N ARG A 206 12.40 2.01 -15.53
CA ARG A 206 13.31 0.89 -15.28
C ARG A 206 13.77 0.27 -16.61
N SER A 207 15.07 0.19 -16.80
CA SER A 207 15.67 -0.44 -17.99
C SER A 207 15.72 -1.98 -17.88
N ASN A 208 15.59 -2.53 -16.68
CA ASN A 208 15.58 -3.97 -16.39
C ASN A 208 14.33 -4.34 -15.61
N ASN A 209 13.78 -5.48 -15.93
CA ASN A 209 12.54 -5.96 -15.35
C ASN A 209 12.71 -6.42 -13.90
N SER A 210 13.69 -7.29 -13.60
CA SER A 210 13.91 -7.81 -12.25
C SER A 210 14.77 -6.87 -11.38
N PRO A 211 14.63 -6.91 -10.05
CA PRO A 211 15.41 -6.10 -9.13
C PRO A 211 16.88 -6.57 -9.06
N LYS A 212 17.77 -5.67 -8.67
CA LYS A 212 19.18 -6.00 -8.40
C LYS A 212 19.37 -6.50 -6.97
N ASP A 213 20.43 -7.27 -6.75
CA ASP A 213 20.82 -7.65 -5.37
C ASP A 213 21.06 -6.41 -4.52
N GLY A 214 20.37 -6.34 -3.37
CA GLY A 214 20.41 -5.21 -2.44
C GLY A 214 19.46 -4.06 -2.77
N GLU A 215 18.66 -4.15 -3.81
CA GLU A 215 17.65 -3.15 -4.14
C GLU A 215 16.48 -3.17 -3.15
N ASP A 216 16.00 -1.99 -2.77
CA ASP A 216 14.88 -1.81 -1.84
C ASP A 216 13.67 -1.24 -2.56
N TRP A 217 12.49 -1.86 -2.36
CA TRP A 217 11.20 -1.35 -2.81
C TRP A 217 10.33 -0.97 -1.61
N LYS A 218 9.42 -0.03 -1.83
CA LYS A 218 8.29 0.22 -0.94
C LYS A 218 7.17 -0.76 -1.28
N VAL A 219 6.79 -1.55 -0.28
CA VAL A 219 5.73 -2.56 -0.42
C VAL A 219 4.84 -2.51 0.81
N ASN A 220 3.56 -2.63 0.62
CA ASN A 220 2.66 -2.88 1.73
C ASN A 220 1.56 -3.86 1.34
N PHE A 221 0.88 -4.34 2.34
CA PHE A 221 -0.26 -5.23 2.20
C PHE A 221 -1.38 -4.72 3.09
N SER A 222 -2.61 -4.89 2.62
CA SER A 222 -3.80 -4.68 3.42
C SER A 222 -4.68 -5.93 3.39
N ARG A 223 -5.46 -6.11 4.41
CA ARG A 223 -6.62 -6.97 4.46
C ARG A 223 -7.79 -6.13 4.89
N VAL A 224 -8.76 -5.96 4.01
CA VAL A 224 -10.05 -5.41 4.38
C VAL A 224 -10.90 -6.52 5.00
N HIS A 225 -11.44 -6.26 6.18
CA HIS A 225 -12.29 -7.20 6.88
C HIS A 225 -13.61 -6.55 7.30
N TRP A 226 -14.70 -7.10 6.78
CA TRP A 226 -16.07 -6.73 7.13
C TRP A 226 -16.65 -7.75 8.11
N GLU A 227 -17.18 -7.28 9.22
CA GLU A 227 -17.98 -8.14 10.07
C GLU A 227 -19.33 -8.48 9.41
N THR A 228 -19.79 -9.70 9.63
CA THR A 228 -21.05 -10.18 9.09
C THR A 228 -21.98 -10.71 10.18
N ASP A 229 -23.28 -10.64 9.93
CA ASP A 229 -24.32 -11.39 10.63
C ASP A 229 -24.81 -12.54 9.74
N ILE A 230 -25.47 -13.54 10.35
CA ILE A 230 -26.13 -14.61 9.61
C ILE A 230 -27.63 -14.34 9.59
N ILE A 231 -28.15 -13.93 8.43
CA ILE A 231 -29.56 -13.64 8.23
C ILE A 231 -30.11 -14.59 7.18
N ASN A 232 -31.16 -15.36 7.54
CA ASN A 232 -31.76 -16.36 6.65
C ASN A 232 -30.75 -17.34 6.02
N GLY A 233 -29.74 -17.73 6.78
CA GLY A 233 -28.71 -18.68 6.36
C GLY A 233 -27.71 -18.12 5.34
N LYS A 234 -27.53 -16.80 5.30
CA LYS A 234 -26.53 -16.12 4.46
C LYS A 234 -25.75 -15.10 5.29
N TYR A 235 -24.50 -14.87 4.92
CA TYR A 235 -23.73 -13.76 5.47
C TYR A 235 -24.27 -12.43 4.95
N VAL A 236 -24.43 -11.48 5.86
CA VAL A 236 -24.86 -10.10 5.57
C VAL A 236 -23.92 -9.17 6.32
N LYS A 237 -23.29 -8.22 5.61
CA LYS A 237 -22.42 -7.23 6.26
C LYS A 237 -23.16 -6.45 7.33
N LYS A 238 -22.52 -6.24 8.47
CA LYS A 238 -23.02 -5.34 9.51
C LYS A 238 -22.95 -3.88 9.04
N ASP A 239 -23.78 -3.04 9.63
CA ASP A 239 -23.77 -1.60 9.40
C ASP A 239 -22.68 -0.92 10.26
N ASN A 240 -21.43 -1.30 10.04
CA ASN A 240 -20.25 -0.71 10.65
C ASN A 240 -19.14 -0.60 9.60
N PRO A 241 -18.18 0.32 9.77
CA PRO A 241 -17.01 0.40 8.90
C PRO A 241 -16.20 -0.90 8.90
N GLU A 242 -15.52 -1.15 7.80
CA GLU A 242 -14.54 -2.20 7.67
C GLU A 242 -13.33 -1.97 8.57
N PHE A 243 -12.64 -3.06 8.89
CA PHE A 243 -11.30 -3.02 9.45
C PHE A 243 -10.27 -3.04 8.32
N ASN A 244 -9.28 -2.17 8.43
CA ASN A 244 -8.14 -2.12 7.52
C ASN A 244 -6.90 -2.59 8.29
N TRP A 245 -6.49 -3.85 8.07
CA TRP A 245 -5.33 -4.44 8.73
C TRP A 245 -4.16 -4.52 7.75
N VAL A 246 -3.03 -3.99 8.15
CA VAL A 246 -1.89 -3.80 7.25
C VAL A 246 -0.59 -4.38 7.81
N TRP A 247 0.35 -4.68 6.93
CA TRP A 247 1.69 -5.10 7.35
C TRP A 247 2.48 -3.93 7.96
N SER A 248 2.57 -2.78 7.29
CA SER A 248 3.25 -1.58 7.78
C SER A 248 2.25 -0.47 8.05
N PRO A 249 2.04 -0.02 9.31
CA PRO A 249 0.97 0.91 9.66
C PRO A 249 1.21 2.33 9.14
N GLN A 250 0.12 2.99 8.76
CA GLN A 250 0.12 4.36 8.23
C GLN A 250 -0.04 5.41 9.33
N GLY A 251 -0.69 5.07 10.45
CA GLY A 251 -1.05 5.98 11.54
C GLY A 251 -2.36 6.74 11.31
N LEU A 252 -3.06 6.43 10.23
CA LEU A 252 -4.36 6.99 9.86
C LEU A 252 -5.03 6.08 8.82
N ILE A 253 -6.34 6.26 8.63
CA ILE A 253 -7.10 5.48 7.64
C ILE A 253 -6.81 6.05 6.24
N SER A 254 -5.70 5.64 5.66
CA SER A 254 -5.33 5.94 4.28
C SER A 254 -4.24 4.98 3.84
N MET A 255 -4.57 4.06 2.94
CA MET A 255 -3.60 3.09 2.44
C MET A 255 -2.59 3.74 1.47
N HIS A 256 -3.02 4.76 0.75
CA HIS A 256 -2.24 5.47 -0.26
C HIS A 256 -1.27 6.49 0.34
N MET A 257 -0.34 5.99 1.16
CA MET A 257 0.80 6.72 1.71
C MET A 257 2.09 5.92 1.50
N PRO A 258 2.57 5.82 0.23
CA PRO A 258 3.71 4.96 -0.11
C PRO A 258 4.96 5.23 0.73
N GLU A 259 5.15 6.46 1.17
CA GLU A 259 6.26 6.84 2.04
C GLU A 259 6.29 6.07 3.37
N ARG A 260 5.15 5.55 3.84
CA ARG A 260 5.02 4.79 5.09
C ARG A 260 5.00 3.28 4.90
N TRP A 261 4.94 2.80 3.64
CA TRP A 261 4.97 1.37 3.35
C TRP A 261 6.26 0.73 3.82
N GLY A 262 6.22 -0.57 4.01
CA GLY A 262 7.38 -1.35 4.41
C GLY A 262 8.50 -1.31 3.36
N LEU A 263 9.67 -1.76 3.77
CA LEU A 263 10.85 -1.89 2.90
C LEU A 263 11.10 -3.37 2.62
N VAL A 264 11.12 -3.73 1.35
CA VAL A 264 11.48 -5.08 0.90
C VAL A 264 12.82 -5.00 0.18
N ARG A 265 13.84 -5.69 0.74
CA ARG A 265 15.17 -5.80 0.14
C ARG A 265 15.30 -7.08 -0.63
N PHE A 266 15.59 -6.97 -1.92
CA PHE A 266 15.83 -8.11 -2.78
C PHE A 266 17.26 -8.64 -2.61
N ARG A 267 17.41 -9.96 -2.48
CA ARG A 267 18.70 -10.62 -2.37
C ARG A 267 18.73 -11.88 -3.22
N GLU A 268 19.81 -12.03 -3.99
CA GLU A 268 20.01 -13.24 -4.80
C GLU A 268 20.28 -14.48 -3.96
N LYS A 269 20.95 -14.32 -2.82
CA LYS A 269 21.33 -15.46 -1.97
C LYS A 269 21.06 -15.19 -0.49
N LYS A 270 20.58 -16.21 0.22
CA LYS A 270 20.49 -16.18 1.67
C LYS A 270 21.90 -16.27 2.26
N PRO A 271 22.37 -15.30 3.03
CA PRO A 271 23.69 -15.35 3.64
C PRO A 271 23.72 -16.43 4.74
N LYS A 272 24.94 -16.87 5.10
CA LYS A 272 25.14 -17.82 6.20
C LYS A 272 24.81 -17.21 7.57
N GLU A 273 24.95 -15.89 7.71
CA GLU A 273 24.68 -15.14 8.94
C GLU A 273 23.43 -14.29 8.78
N ASN A 274 22.69 -14.10 9.88
CA ASN A 274 21.53 -13.21 9.89
C ASN A 274 21.98 -11.75 9.67
N ILE A 275 21.60 -11.17 8.56
CA ILE A 275 21.84 -9.76 8.26
C ILE A 275 20.72 -8.93 8.85
N LYS A 276 21.06 -7.92 9.66
CA LYS A 276 20.09 -6.92 10.09
C LYS A 276 19.80 -5.98 8.93
N PHE A 277 18.52 -5.78 8.66
CA PHE A 277 18.05 -4.83 7.65
C PHE A 277 17.88 -3.45 8.29
N PHE A 278 18.68 -2.49 7.88
CA PHE A 278 18.55 -1.08 8.25
C PHE A 278 18.03 -0.28 7.04
N SER A 279 17.18 0.71 7.30
CA SER A 279 16.80 1.70 6.27
C SER A 279 18.06 2.42 5.78
N SER A 280 18.09 2.71 4.49
CA SER A 280 19.21 3.43 3.88
C SER A 280 19.23 4.90 4.35
N ASP A 281 20.38 5.56 4.18
CA ASP A 281 20.47 7.00 4.42
C ASP A 281 19.55 7.79 3.48
N ILE A 282 19.34 7.27 2.27
CA ILE A 282 18.42 7.87 1.29
C ILE A 282 16.99 7.76 1.78
N ASP A 283 16.53 6.61 2.29
CA ASP A 283 15.16 6.46 2.83
C ASP A 283 14.92 7.39 4.03
N ASN A 284 15.91 7.48 4.91
CA ASN A 284 15.84 8.38 6.05
C ASN A 284 15.76 9.85 5.62
N ALA A 285 16.53 10.22 4.58
CA ALA A 285 16.52 11.56 4.01
C ALA A 285 15.21 11.87 3.25
N ARG A 286 14.67 10.90 2.49
CA ARG A 286 13.35 10.99 1.87
C ARG A 286 12.26 11.23 2.91
N TRP A 287 12.30 10.49 4.03
CA TRP A 287 11.37 10.72 5.13
C TRP A 287 11.53 12.10 5.78
N ALA A 288 12.76 12.60 5.89
CA ALA A 288 13.01 13.94 6.44
C ALA A 288 12.38 15.04 5.55
N VAL A 289 12.60 14.98 4.23
CA VAL A 289 12.00 15.99 3.32
C VAL A 289 10.49 15.82 3.17
N ARG A 290 9.94 14.60 3.35
CA ARG A 290 8.50 14.36 3.39
C ARG A 290 7.82 15.19 4.49
N GLN A 291 8.50 15.48 5.58
CA GLN A 291 7.94 16.37 6.61
C GLN A 291 7.72 17.79 6.06
N ILE A 292 8.57 18.29 5.17
CA ILE A 292 8.35 19.58 4.52
C ILE A 292 7.01 19.56 3.76
N TYR A 293 6.70 18.48 3.05
CA TYR A 293 5.44 18.33 2.33
C TYR A 293 4.23 18.44 3.24
N TYR A 294 4.20 17.72 4.35
CA TYR A 294 3.09 17.79 5.30
C TYR A 294 2.94 19.18 5.94
N TYR A 295 4.07 19.76 6.35
CA TYR A 295 4.05 21.09 6.97
C TYR A 295 3.69 22.19 5.97
N GLN A 296 4.11 22.09 4.70
CA GLN A 296 3.71 23.02 3.64
C GLN A 296 2.21 22.96 3.36
N GLY A 297 1.63 21.75 3.33
CA GLY A 297 0.18 21.58 3.20
C GLY A 297 -0.57 22.27 4.34
N ASN A 298 -0.17 22.02 5.60
CA ASN A 298 -0.79 22.64 6.77
C ASN A 298 -0.61 24.16 6.80
N TYR A 299 0.59 24.64 6.45
CA TYR A 299 0.90 26.08 6.39
C TYR A 299 0.03 26.79 5.33
N PHE A 300 -0.14 26.16 4.16
CA PHE A 300 -0.99 26.72 3.10
C PHE A 300 -2.47 26.82 3.51
N LEU A 301 -2.98 25.85 4.26
CA LEU A 301 -4.36 25.91 4.76
C LEU A 301 -4.60 27.13 5.63
N GLU A 302 -3.61 27.50 6.46
CA GLU A 302 -3.70 28.63 7.38
C GLU A 302 -3.38 29.97 6.73
N ASN A 303 -2.35 30.02 5.88
CA ASN A 303 -1.76 31.26 5.41
C ASN A 303 -2.11 31.60 3.94
N LYS A 304 -2.75 30.66 3.20
CA LYS A 304 -3.10 30.78 1.77
C LYS A 304 -1.89 31.07 0.85
N ARG A 305 -0.70 30.77 1.33
CA ARG A 305 0.58 30.78 0.61
C ARG A 305 1.48 29.67 1.14
N TYR A 306 2.48 29.31 0.39
CA TYR A 306 3.52 28.38 0.85
C TYR A 306 4.60 29.13 1.62
N ALA A 307 5.24 28.44 2.57
CA ALA A 307 6.37 28.94 3.32
C ALA A 307 7.64 28.92 2.45
N ALA A 308 8.43 29.98 2.51
CA ALA A 308 9.67 30.11 1.74
C ALA A 308 10.91 29.56 2.48
N SER A 309 10.76 29.14 3.73
CA SER A 309 11.86 28.60 4.53
C SER A 309 11.39 27.51 5.50
N ALA A 310 12.31 26.64 5.90
CA ALA A 310 12.04 25.66 6.94
C ALA A 310 11.71 26.29 8.31
N ASN A 311 12.26 27.47 8.58
CA ASN A 311 11.96 28.21 9.81
C ASN A 311 10.48 28.63 9.89
N GLU A 312 9.92 29.10 8.77
CA GLU A 312 8.49 29.41 8.71
C GLU A 312 7.60 28.18 8.96
N LEU A 313 8.07 27.00 8.59
CA LEU A 313 7.39 25.72 8.82
C LEU A 313 7.60 25.20 10.27
N GLY A 314 8.43 25.82 11.09
CA GLY A 314 8.82 25.28 12.39
C GLY A 314 9.80 24.09 12.29
N LEU A 315 10.43 23.87 11.13
CA LEU A 315 11.38 22.81 10.83
C LEU A 315 12.83 23.31 10.80
N ALA A 316 13.20 24.18 11.74
CA ALA A 316 14.56 24.70 11.86
C ALA A 316 15.62 23.61 12.14
N LYS A 317 15.19 22.43 12.63
CA LYS A 317 16.03 21.26 12.87
C LYS A 317 15.48 20.05 12.12
N SER A 318 16.37 19.13 11.75
CA SER A 318 15.94 17.88 11.11
C SER A 318 14.91 17.14 11.98
N PRO A 319 13.78 16.74 11.39
CA PRO A 319 12.82 15.87 12.05
C PRO A 319 13.32 14.42 12.20
N VAL A 320 14.39 14.07 11.50
CA VAL A 320 15.02 12.75 11.50
C VAL A 320 16.47 12.84 12.00
N LYS A 321 16.86 11.94 12.88
CA LYS A 321 18.23 11.91 13.43
C LYS A 321 19.24 11.59 12.32
N ASN A 322 20.45 12.13 12.47
CA ASN A 322 21.60 11.89 11.61
C ASN A 322 21.40 12.29 10.12
N ILE A 323 20.49 13.21 9.85
CA ILE A 323 20.31 13.83 8.55
C ILE A 323 20.94 15.22 8.55
N GLN A 324 21.80 15.50 7.57
CA GLN A 324 22.28 16.85 7.30
C GLN A 324 21.09 17.71 6.87
N TRP A 325 20.74 18.75 7.65
CA TRP A 325 19.52 19.49 7.49
C TRP A 325 19.79 20.95 7.16
N ASP A 326 19.73 21.26 5.89
CA ASP A 326 19.77 22.63 5.34
C ASP A 326 18.82 22.71 4.15
N PRO A 327 17.49 22.63 4.39
CA PRO A 327 16.53 22.56 3.29
C PRO A 327 16.45 23.87 2.53
N GLN A 328 16.61 23.78 1.22
CA GLN A 328 16.38 24.85 0.28
C GLN A 328 14.94 24.74 -0.24
N ILE A 329 14.13 25.76 -0.05
CA ILE A 329 12.73 25.81 -0.48
C ILE A 329 12.59 26.87 -1.58
N PHE A 330 12.10 26.45 -2.73
CA PHE A 330 11.86 27.32 -3.88
C PHE A 330 10.35 27.41 -4.15
N ILE A 331 9.81 28.63 -4.10
CA ILE A 331 8.41 28.88 -4.44
C ILE A 331 8.30 29.03 -5.95
N THR A 332 7.36 28.30 -6.55
CA THR A 332 7.05 28.35 -7.98
C THR A 332 5.65 28.95 -8.20
N PRO A 333 5.29 29.38 -9.43
CA PRO A 333 3.95 29.90 -9.70
C PRO A 333 2.81 28.91 -9.36
N SER A 334 3.08 27.59 -9.46
CA SER A 334 2.08 26.53 -9.23
C SER A 334 2.25 25.79 -7.91
N GLY A 335 3.30 26.09 -7.12
CA GLY A 335 3.55 25.36 -5.88
C GLY A 335 4.92 25.67 -5.29
N TRP A 336 5.66 24.61 -4.97
CA TRP A 336 7.00 24.70 -4.39
C TRP A 336 7.80 23.42 -4.67
N GLU A 337 9.11 23.53 -4.54
CA GLU A 337 10.07 22.45 -4.53
C GLU A 337 11.00 22.65 -3.33
N ALA A 338 11.40 21.58 -2.67
CA ALA A 338 12.40 21.64 -1.62
C ALA A 338 13.45 20.54 -1.78
N SER A 339 14.67 20.83 -1.34
CA SER A 339 15.77 19.85 -1.39
C SER A 339 16.69 19.97 -0.18
N ILE A 340 17.34 18.84 0.15
CA ILE A 340 18.49 18.76 1.06
C ILE A 340 19.65 18.04 0.39
N SER A 341 20.87 18.28 0.87
CA SER A 341 22.04 17.46 0.55
C SER A 341 22.35 16.56 1.73
N ASN A 342 22.45 15.25 1.50
CA ASN A 342 22.77 14.28 2.54
C ASN A 342 23.70 13.20 1.99
N ASN A 343 24.89 13.06 2.55
CA ASN A 343 25.91 12.07 2.17
C ASN A 343 26.21 12.03 0.64
N GLY A 344 26.30 13.20 0.01
CA GLY A 344 26.63 13.34 -1.41
C GLY A 344 25.44 13.18 -2.37
N ASN A 345 24.26 12.86 -1.88
CA ASN A 345 23.02 12.82 -2.66
C ASN A 345 22.21 14.09 -2.42
N LYS A 346 21.59 14.62 -3.45
CA LYS A 346 20.56 15.66 -3.35
C LYS A 346 19.20 14.99 -3.33
N ILE A 347 18.44 15.16 -2.24
CA ILE A 347 17.08 14.62 -2.09
C ILE A 347 16.10 15.77 -2.32
N ILE A 348 15.17 15.57 -3.24
CA ILE A 348 14.25 16.60 -3.72
C ILE A 348 12.82 16.13 -3.47
N ILE A 349 11.94 17.07 -3.09
CA ILE A 349 10.50 16.85 -2.96
C ILE A 349 9.74 18.02 -3.57
N ARG A 350 8.60 17.72 -4.21
CA ARG A 350 7.70 18.73 -4.79
C ARG A 350 6.37 18.80 -4.06
N LYS A 351 5.60 19.81 -4.43
CA LYS A 351 4.23 20.05 -3.93
C LYS A 351 3.30 18.84 -4.08
N ASP A 352 3.43 18.07 -5.15
CA ASP A 352 2.62 16.87 -5.41
C ASP A 352 3.10 15.62 -4.65
N GLY A 353 4.05 15.80 -3.73
CA GLY A 353 4.57 14.72 -2.91
C GLY A 353 5.66 13.88 -3.57
N LYS A 354 5.94 14.03 -4.87
CA LYS A 354 7.02 13.27 -5.51
C LYS A 354 8.36 13.55 -4.86
N VAL A 355 9.08 12.45 -4.51
CA VAL A 355 10.40 12.54 -3.85
C VAL A 355 11.42 11.67 -4.58
N TRP A 356 12.60 12.21 -4.91
CA TRP A 356 13.65 11.46 -5.59
C TRP A 356 15.05 11.89 -5.11
N ALA A 357 16.06 11.13 -5.47
CA ALA A 357 17.47 11.39 -5.21
C ALA A 357 18.23 11.64 -6.51
N GLU A 358 19.16 12.59 -6.51
CA GLU A 358 20.11 12.90 -7.57
C GLU A 358 21.55 12.76 -7.07
#